data_17b6216ccf31536e3ade72a41376a284
#
_entry.id   17b6216ccf31536e3ade72a41376a284
#
_cell.length_a   1.000
_cell.length_b   1.000
_cell.length_c   1.000
_cell.angle_alpha   90.00
_cell.angle_beta   90.00
_cell.angle_gamma   90.00
#
_symmetry.space_group_name_H-M   'P 1'
#
loop_
_entity.id
_entity.type
_entity.pdbx_description
1 polymer ?
#
loop_
_entity_poly.entity_id
_entity_poly.type
_entity_poly.pdbx_seq_one_letter_code
_entity_poly.pdbx_strand_id
1 'polypeptide(L)'
;GQTAVQAVDHVSFSLRKGEVVGLVGESGSGKSTTARIILGLESASGGSVRFDGLEVLGASRRELHGYRRRVQMVYQNPWAALDPRQDLLAIISEPLRAFGIGQRRDDRARVLELLERVGLPGDLLHRRPAQLSGGQRQRVAIARALAVQPELLVLDEPLSALDAPVQAQVLDLLQRLQRELGLTYLFISHDLATVRGISDQLLVMSQGRLVDQGATEEVFGRPGSEYTRRLLEDMPGRSVPEILAQAQVAGL
;
A
#
# COMPACT_ATOMS: atom_id res chain seq x y z
N GLY A 1 9.69 -32.62 -12.40
CA GLY A 1 9.13 -31.42 -12.98
C GLY A 1 8.57 -30.55 -11.87
N GLN A 2 9.06 -29.33 -11.71
CA GLN A 2 8.42 -28.35 -10.82
C GLN A 2 7.08 -27.99 -11.46
N THR A 3 5.98 -28.28 -10.78
CA THR A 3 4.66 -27.76 -11.13
C THR A 3 4.72 -26.23 -10.98
N ALA A 4 4.51 -25.52 -12.07
CA ALA A 4 4.42 -24.06 -12.03
C ALA A 4 3.22 -23.67 -11.13
N VAL A 5 3.44 -22.91 -10.07
CA VAL A 5 2.38 -22.39 -9.20
C VAL A 5 1.85 -21.13 -9.85
N GLN A 6 0.57 -21.11 -10.19
CA GLN A 6 -0.11 -19.91 -10.69
C GLN A 6 -0.45 -18.99 -9.51
N ALA A 7 0.39 -17.98 -9.28
CA ALA A 7 0.24 -17.09 -8.14
C ALA A 7 -0.90 -16.08 -8.28
N VAL A 8 -1.27 -15.71 -9.54
CA VAL A 8 -2.37 -14.80 -9.88
C VAL A 8 -3.12 -15.39 -11.08
N ASP A 9 -4.42 -15.56 -10.96
CA ASP A 9 -5.26 -16.21 -11.94
C ASP A 9 -6.53 -15.40 -12.23
N HIS A 10 -6.61 -14.82 -13.43
CA HIS A 10 -7.75 -14.05 -13.93
C HIS A 10 -8.22 -12.95 -12.98
N VAL A 11 -7.28 -12.20 -12.38
CA VAL A 11 -7.57 -11.06 -11.51
C VAL A 11 -7.80 -9.82 -12.37
N SER A 12 -8.95 -9.15 -12.19
CA SER A 12 -9.30 -7.92 -12.89
C SER A 12 -9.97 -6.93 -11.93
N PHE A 13 -9.43 -5.73 -11.83
CA PHE A 13 -10.00 -4.63 -11.03
C PHE A 13 -9.48 -3.29 -11.54
N SER A 14 -10.04 -2.21 -11.03
CA SER A 14 -9.62 -0.84 -11.35
C SER A 14 -9.54 0.02 -10.09
N LEU A 15 -8.66 1.02 -10.11
CA LEU A 15 -8.57 2.06 -9.09
C LEU A 15 -8.90 3.40 -9.73
N ARG A 16 -9.75 4.18 -9.08
CA ARG A 16 -10.04 5.57 -9.48
C ARG A 16 -9.06 6.50 -8.77
N LYS A 17 -8.78 7.63 -9.38
CA LYS A 17 -7.90 8.64 -8.77
C LYS A 17 -8.49 9.13 -7.43
N GLY A 18 -7.67 9.14 -6.39
CA GLY A 18 -8.06 9.54 -5.04
C GLY A 18 -8.81 8.47 -4.24
N GLU A 19 -9.01 7.27 -4.81
CA GLU A 19 -9.69 6.15 -4.16
C GLU A 19 -8.72 5.31 -3.34
N VAL A 20 -9.19 4.74 -2.25
CA VAL A 20 -8.48 3.72 -1.46
C VAL A 20 -9.11 2.36 -1.72
N VAL A 21 -8.36 1.47 -2.35
CA VAL A 21 -8.78 0.09 -2.61
C VAL A 21 -8.03 -0.85 -1.67
N GLY A 22 -8.77 -1.53 -0.81
CA GLY A 22 -8.24 -2.59 0.06
C GLY A 22 -8.11 -3.92 -0.69
N LEU A 23 -6.97 -4.59 -0.56
CA LEU A 23 -6.76 -5.94 -1.08
C LEU A 23 -6.45 -6.87 0.09
N VAL A 24 -7.37 -7.77 0.40
CA VAL A 24 -7.27 -8.68 1.55
C VAL A 24 -7.25 -10.14 1.14
N GLY A 25 -6.84 -11.00 2.05
CA GLY A 25 -6.79 -12.45 1.88
C GLY A 25 -5.67 -13.06 2.72
N GLU A 26 -5.66 -14.39 2.84
CA GLU A 26 -4.64 -15.13 3.59
C GLU A 26 -3.24 -14.97 3.01
N SER A 27 -2.22 -15.35 3.80
CA SER A 27 -0.84 -15.45 3.32
C SER A 27 -0.76 -16.42 2.13
N GLY A 28 -0.04 -16.02 1.08
CA GLY A 28 0.08 -16.83 -0.14
C GLY A 28 -1.12 -16.73 -1.12
N SER A 29 -2.13 -15.90 -0.86
CA SER A 29 -3.27 -15.72 -1.78
C SER A 29 -2.92 -14.98 -3.09
N GLY A 30 -1.71 -14.42 -3.24
CA GLY A 30 -1.26 -13.74 -4.46
C GLY A 30 -1.19 -12.21 -4.37
N LYS A 31 -1.54 -11.58 -3.25
CA LYS A 31 -1.60 -10.12 -3.07
C LYS A 31 -0.28 -9.41 -3.42
N SER A 32 0.82 -9.83 -2.81
CA SER A 32 2.14 -9.22 -3.05
C SER A 32 2.64 -9.48 -4.48
N THR A 33 2.29 -10.62 -5.08
CA THR A 33 2.58 -10.88 -6.50
C THR A 33 1.79 -9.93 -7.39
N THR A 34 0.50 -9.72 -7.11
CA THR A 34 -0.33 -8.72 -7.82
C THR A 34 0.27 -7.32 -7.70
N ALA A 35 0.70 -6.92 -6.50
CA ALA A 35 1.39 -5.64 -6.28
C ALA A 35 2.66 -5.50 -7.13
N ARG A 36 3.51 -6.53 -7.18
CA ARG A 36 4.76 -6.50 -7.96
C ARG A 36 4.50 -6.45 -9.47
N ILE A 37 3.47 -7.14 -9.95
CA ILE A 37 3.03 -7.07 -11.36
C ILE A 37 2.57 -5.65 -11.69
N ILE A 38 1.73 -5.03 -10.86
CA ILE A 38 1.28 -3.64 -11.02
C ILE A 38 2.49 -2.70 -11.10
N LEU A 39 3.48 -2.86 -10.25
CA LEU A 39 4.69 -2.03 -10.22
C LEU A 39 5.66 -2.29 -11.41
N GLY A 40 5.36 -3.27 -12.26
CA GLY A 40 6.25 -3.70 -13.34
C GLY A 40 7.58 -4.25 -12.78
N LEU A 41 7.56 -4.84 -11.60
CA LEU A 41 8.69 -5.51 -10.95
C LEU A 41 8.72 -7.01 -11.24
N GLU A 42 7.57 -7.56 -11.60
CA GLU A 42 7.38 -8.97 -11.96
C GLU A 42 6.60 -9.05 -13.26
N SER A 43 6.97 -10.00 -14.12
CA SER A 43 6.28 -10.23 -15.38
C SER A 43 5.02 -11.09 -15.18
N ALA A 44 3.94 -10.74 -15.84
CA ALA A 44 2.77 -11.60 -15.92
C ALA A 44 2.85 -12.54 -17.14
N SER A 45 2.28 -13.73 -17.02
CA SER A 45 2.17 -14.70 -18.13
C SER A 45 1.13 -14.26 -19.18
N GLY A 46 0.23 -13.33 -18.82
CA GLY A 46 -0.82 -12.80 -19.68
C GLY A 46 -1.61 -11.70 -18.99
N GLY A 47 -2.54 -11.09 -19.71
CA GLY A 47 -3.35 -9.96 -19.22
C GLY A 47 -2.75 -8.60 -19.54
N SER A 48 -3.23 -7.55 -18.86
CA SER A 48 -2.78 -6.17 -19.05
C SER A 48 -2.78 -5.39 -17.73
N VAL A 49 -1.86 -4.44 -17.59
CA VAL A 49 -1.85 -3.44 -16.52
C VAL A 49 -1.81 -2.08 -17.18
N ARG A 50 -2.86 -1.29 -17.00
CA ARG A 50 -2.97 0.04 -17.61
C ARG A 50 -2.95 1.12 -16.56
N PHE A 51 -2.13 2.14 -16.78
CA PHE A 51 -2.04 3.32 -15.94
C PHE A 51 -2.06 4.57 -16.81
N ASP A 52 -3.12 5.34 -16.74
CA ASP A 52 -3.28 6.60 -17.48
C ASP A 52 -2.95 6.45 -18.99
N GLY A 53 -3.51 5.41 -19.62
CA GLY A 53 -3.30 5.08 -21.03
C GLY A 53 -2.01 4.31 -21.34
N LEU A 54 -1.07 4.20 -20.42
CA LEU A 54 0.13 3.40 -20.59
C LEU A 54 -0.17 1.91 -20.30
N GLU A 55 0.18 1.02 -21.24
CA GLU A 55 0.26 -0.42 -21.00
C GLU A 55 1.61 -0.73 -20.32
N VAL A 56 1.55 -1.12 -19.04
CA VAL A 56 2.75 -1.33 -18.21
C VAL A 56 3.48 -2.61 -18.59
N LEU A 57 2.69 -3.67 -18.89
CA LEU A 57 3.27 -4.95 -19.31
C LEU A 57 3.82 -4.83 -20.73
N GLY A 58 5.14 -4.97 -20.87
CA GLY A 58 5.81 -4.78 -22.16
C GLY A 58 6.28 -3.34 -22.44
N ALA A 59 6.05 -2.40 -21.52
CA ALA A 59 6.54 -1.04 -21.66
C ALA A 59 8.08 -0.97 -21.71
N SER A 60 8.61 -0.02 -22.47
CA SER A 60 10.04 0.23 -22.56
C SER A 60 10.63 0.68 -21.21
N ARG A 61 11.96 0.57 -21.05
CA ARG A 61 12.65 1.04 -19.83
C ARG A 61 12.38 2.51 -19.53
N ARG A 62 12.25 3.35 -20.57
CA ARG A 62 11.97 4.79 -20.41
C ARG A 62 10.55 5.01 -19.90
N GLU A 63 9.57 4.32 -20.44
CA GLU A 63 8.17 4.39 -20.01
C GLU A 63 8.01 3.88 -18.57
N LEU A 64 8.62 2.73 -18.24
CA LEU A 64 8.65 2.19 -16.88
C LEU A 64 9.35 3.14 -15.90
N HIS A 65 10.39 3.87 -16.31
CA HIS A 65 11.01 4.86 -15.45
C HIS A 65 10.04 6.00 -15.11
N GLY A 66 9.32 6.53 -16.10
CA GLY A 66 8.27 7.53 -15.90
C GLY A 66 7.12 7.00 -15.04
N TYR A 67 6.67 5.79 -15.31
CA TYR A 67 5.63 5.11 -14.54
C TYR A 67 6.01 4.94 -13.06
N ARG A 68 7.21 4.42 -12.78
CA ARG A 68 7.69 4.19 -11.41
C ARG A 68 7.87 5.47 -10.60
N ARG A 69 8.01 6.63 -11.23
CA ARG A 69 7.94 7.92 -10.53
C ARG A 69 6.53 8.20 -10.00
N ARG A 70 5.50 7.85 -10.78
CA ARG A 70 4.08 8.12 -10.46
C ARG A 70 3.47 7.05 -9.54
N VAL A 71 4.06 5.85 -9.52
CA VAL A 71 3.59 4.70 -8.73
C VAL A 71 4.71 4.23 -7.82
N GLN A 72 4.52 4.37 -6.53
CA GLN A 72 5.51 4.02 -5.51
C GLN A 72 4.99 2.92 -4.58
N MET A 73 5.90 2.23 -3.91
CA MET A 73 5.58 1.16 -2.97
C MET A 73 6.14 1.45 -1.58
N VAL A 74 5.34 1.17 -0.58
CA VAL A 74 5.76 1.02 0.81
C VAL A 74 5.72 -0.46 1.15
N TYR A 75 6.87 -1.03 1.49
CA TYR A 75 7.03 -2.46 1.73
C TYR A 75 6.61 -2.85 3.15
N GLN A 76 6.20 -4.09 3.32
CA GLN A 76 5.86 -4.71 4.61
C GLN A 76 6.97 -4.56 5.64
N ASN A 77 8.21 -4.76 5.22
CA ASN A 77 9.39 -4.60 6.08
C ASN A 77 10.15 -3.33 5.69
N PRO A 78 10.07 -2.25 6.48
CA PRO A 78 10.78 -1.01 6.18
C PRO A 78 12.30 -1.19 6.16
N TRP A 79 12.88 -2.17 6.88
CA TRP A 79 14.30 -2.47 6.81
C TRP A 79 14.79 -2.85 5.41
N ALA A 80 13.94 -3.53 4.63
CA ALA A 80 14.30 -3.90 3.25
C ALA A 80 14.38 -2.69 2.31
N ALA A 81 13.71 -1.59 2.66
CA ALA A 81 13.64 -0.37 1.86
C ALA A 81 14.66 0.71 2.27
N LEU A 82 15.28 0.58 3.45
CA LEU A 82 16.15 1.60 4.03
C LEU A 82 17.59 1.05 4.15
N ASP A 83 18.56 1.61 3.40
CA ASP A 83 19.98 1.22 3.55
C ASP A 83 20.47 1.59 4.96
N PRO A 84 20.85 0.61 5.81
CA PRO A 84 21.22 0.87 7.20
C PRO A 84 22.51 1.70 7.34
N ARG A 85 23.27 1.86 6.28
CA ARG A 85 24.54 2.62 6.24
C ARG A 85 24.31 4.11 5.98
N GLN A 86 23.16 4.48 5.42
CA GLN A 86 22.81 5.84 5.04
C GLN A 86 22.04 6.55 6.16
N ASP A 87 22.14 7.89 6.23
CA ASP A 87 21.30 8.72 7.05
C ASP A 87 19.95 9.03 6.37
N LEU A 88 19.01 9.61 7.11
CA LEU A 88 17.67 9.87 6.57
C LEU A 88 17.69 10.87 5.42
N LEU A 89 18.61 11.83 5.42
CA LEU A 89 18.78 12.75 4.29
C LEU A 89 19.10 11.99 3.01
N ALA A 90 20.06 11.08 3.06
CA ALA A 90 20.46 10.29 1.90
C ALA A 90 19.35 9.35 1.43
N ILE A 91 18.68 8.66 2.38
CA ILE A 91 17.60 7.69 2.10
C ILE A 91 16.39 8.37 1.44
N ILE A 92 15.90 9.48 2.00
CA ILE A 92 14.69 10.15 1.51
C ILE A 92 14.98 10.91 0.21
N SER A 93 16.20 11.44 0.03
CA SER A 93 16.59 12.13 -1.22
C SER A 93 17.01 11.19 -2.35
N GLU A 94 17.23 9.91 -2.07
CA GLU A 94 17.64 8.93 -3.10
C GLU A 94 16.65 8.87 -4.28
N PRO A 95 15.32 8.78 -4.09
CA PRO A 95 14.37 8.81 -5.21
C PRO A 95 14.41 10.12 -5.99
N LEU A 96 14.63 11.26 -5.35
CA LEU A 96 14.79 12.55 -6.04
C LEU A 96 15.93 12.51 -7.05
N ARG A 97 17.05 11.92 -6.64
CA ARG A 97 18.25 11.75 -7.49
C ARG A 97 18.02 10.75 -8.60
N ALA A 98 17.40 9.60 -8.28
CA ALA A 98 17.10 8.54 -9.23
C ALA A 98 16.20 9.02 -10.39
N PHE A 99 15.26 9.92 -10.09
CA PHE A 99 14.33 10.48 -11.07
C PHE A 99 14.74 11.88 -11.58
N GLY A 100 15.90 12.41 -11.18
CA GLY A 100 16.39 13.72 -11.64
C GLY A 100 15.50 14.89 -11.19
N ILE A 101 14.92 14.83 -10.00
CA ILE A 101 13.99 15.84 -9.49
C ILE A 101 14.75 16.87 -8.66
N GLY A 102 14.79 18.12 -9.15
CA GLY A 102 15.40 19.25 -8.45
C GLY A 102 16.93 19.22 -8.45
N GLN A 103 17.52 20.03 -7.58
CA GLN A 103 18.98 20.14 -7.43
C GLN A 103 19.40 19.65 -6.05
N ARG A 104 20.58 19.04 -5.96
CA ARG A 104 21.13 18.50 -4.70
C ARG A 104 21.16 19.49 -3.53
N ARG A 105 21.38 20.78 -3.83
CA ARG A 105 21.38 21.83 -2.80
C ARG A 105 20.01 21.99 -2.11
N ASP A 106 18.92 21.60 -2.79
CA ASP A 106 17.55 21.73 -2.29
C ASP A 106 17.08 20.47 -1.55
N ASP A 107 17.84 19.36 -1.64
CA ASP A 107 17.48 18.07 -1.03
C ASP A 107 17.20 18.21 0.47
N ARG A 108 18.05 18.96 1.19
CA ARG A 108 17.89 19.13 2.64
C ARG A 108 16.56 19.78 3.01
N ALA A 109 16.17 20.85 2.32
CA ALA A 109 14.90 21.54 2.59
C ALA A 109 13.72 20.62 2.30
N ARG A 110 13.73 19.94 1.16
CA ARG A 110 12.67 18.99 0.76
C ARG A 110 12.54 17.81 1.73
N VAL A 111 13.66 17.27 2.20
CA VAL A 111 13.63 16.16 3.16
C VAL A 111 13.09 16.62 4.51
N LEU A 112 13.41 17.83 4.96
CA LEU A 112 12.83 18.40 6.18
C LEU A 112 11.31 18.57 6.07
N GLU A 113 10.80 19.07 4.95
CA GLU A 113 9.37 19.17 4.68
C GLU A 113 8.69 17.79 4.69
N LEU A 114 9.34 16.77 4.12
CA LEU A 114 8.82 15.39 4.10
C LEU A 114 8.81 14.77 5.50
N LEU A 115 9.86 15.00 6.32
CA LEU A 115 9.90 14.56 7.70
C LEU A 115 8.76 15.19 8.51
N GLU A 116 8.56 16.49 8.41
CA GLU A 116 7.45 17.21 9.05
C GLU A 116 6.09 16.62 8.61
N ARG A 117 5.91 16.41 7.32
CA ARG A 117 4.68 15.85 6.74
C ARG A 117 4.33 14.47 7.29
N VAL A 118 5.33 13.64 7.60
CA VAL A 118 5.11 12.33 8.24
C VAL A 118 5.17 12.39 9.77
N GLY A 119 5.23 13.58 10.37
CA GLY A 119 5.25 13.79 11.82
C GLY A 119 6.55 13.34 12.48
N LEU A 120 7.68 13.50 11.79
CA LEU A 120 9.01 13.26 12.33
C LEU A 120 9.76 14.59 12.52
N PRO A 121 10.46 14.78 13.65
CA PRO A 121 11.24 15.98 13.90
C PRO A 121 12.47 16.07 12.99
N GLY A 122 12.83 17.28 12.57
CA GLY A 122 13.92 17.52 11.63
C GLY A 122 15.34 17.21 12.16
N ASP A 123 15.50 17.08 13.47
CA ASP A 123 16.77 16.68 14.10
C ASP A 123 17.14 15.21 13.82
N LEU A 124 16.18 14.40 13.36
CA LEU A 124 16.43 13.04 12.90
C LEU A 124 17.14 12.97 11.53
N LEU A 125 17.28 14.09 10.82
CA LEU A 125 17.80 14.14 9.45
C LEU A 125 19.10 13.36 9.24
N HIS A 126 20.01 13.38 10.20
CA HIS A 126 21.31 12.70 10.16
C HIS A 126 21.34 11.40 10.97
N ARG A 127 20.19 10.93 11.47
CA ARG A 127 20.09 9.60 12.10
C ARG A 127 20.08 8.50 11.04
N ARG A 128 20.52 7.30 11.46
CA ARG A 128 20.48 6.09 10.65
C ARG A 128 19.27 5.24 11.05
N PRO A 129 18.76 4.36 10.18
CA PRO A 129 17.60 3.50 10.47
C PRO A 129 17.71 2.70 11.77
N ALA A 130 18.92 2.25 12.14
CA ALA A 130 19.16 1.52 13.38
C ALA A 130 18.86 2.31 14.66
N GLN A 131 18.83 3.65 14.58
CA GLN A 131 18.59 4.56 15.69
C GLN A 131 17.11 4.97 15.84
N LEU A 132 16.22 4.40 15.02
CA LEU A 132 14.81 4.73 14.96
C LEU A 132 13.95 3.59 15.55
N SER A 133 12.78 3.95 16.08
CA SER A 133 11.73 2.99 16.42
C SER A 133 11.12 2.36 15.17
N GLY A 134 10.35 1.27 15.31
CA GLY A 134 9.63 0.64 14.20
C GLY A 134 8.70 1.62 13.46
N GLY A 135 7.89 2.36 14.21
CA GLY A 135 6.98 3.37 13.66
C GLY A 135 7.71 4.54 13.00
N GLN A 136 8.85 4.98 13.54
CA GLN A 136 9.66 6.01 12.89
C GLN A 136 10.24 5.52 11.55
N ARG A 137 10.73 4.28 11.49
CA ARG A 137 11.19 3.68 10.21
C ARG A 137 10.09 3.59 9.18
N GLN A 138 8.88 3.20 9.60
CA GLN A 138 7.72 3.15 8.71
C GLN A 138 7.38 4.54 8.16
N ARG A 139 7.39 5.56 9.00
CA ARG A 139 7.18 6.96 8.58
C ARG A 139 8.27 7.44 7.61
N VAL A 140 9.52 7.04 7.81
CA VAL A 140 10.62 7.31 6.87
C VAL A 140 10.40 6.60 5.53
N ALA A 141 9.96 5.35 5.52
CA ALA A 141 9.62 4.64 4.28
C ALA A 141 8.49 5.32 3.51
N ILE A 142 7.47 5.82 4.22
CA ILE A 142 6.38 6.62 3.63
C ILE A 142 6.95 7.95 3.08
N ALA A 143 7.77 8.69 3.83
CA ALA A 143 8.38 9.93 3.38
C ALA A 143 9.23 9.72 2.11
N ARG A 144 10.02 8.64 2.06
CA ARG A 144 10.81 8.26 0.89
C ARG A 144 9.92 8.01 -0.35
N ALA A 145 8.81 7.30 -0.18
CA ALA A 145 7.86 7.05 -1.27
C ALA A 145 7.20 8.36 -1.75
N LEU A 146 6.89 9.28 -0.84
CA LEU A 146 6.29 10.58 -1.15
C LEU A 146 7.25 11.56 -1.82
N ALA A 147 8.57 11.35 -1.74
CA ALA A 147 9.58 12.29 -2.23
C ALA A 147 9.41 12.65 -3.72
N VAL A 148 8.96 11.71 -4.53
CA VAL A 148 8.75 11.88 -5.97
C VAL A 148 7.34 12.36 -6.35
N GLN A 149 6.50 12.66 -5.34
CA GLN A 149 5.10 13.08 -5.51
C GLN A 149 4.29 12.07 -6.35
N PRO A 150 4.14 10.83 -5.87
CA PRO A 150 3.43 9.78 -6.61
C PRO A 150 1.93 10.08 -6.70
N GLU A 151 1.25 9.45 -7.64
CA GLU A 151 -0.20 9.47 -7.78
C GLU A 151 -0.85 8.22 -7.16
N LEU A 152 -0.11 7.10 -7.18
CA LEU A 152 -0.53 5.84 -6.58
C LEU A 152 0.54 5.34 -5.60
N LEU A 153 0.11 5.01 -4.39
CA LEU A 153 0.92 4.26 -3.43
C LEU A 153 0.36 2.84 -3.28
N VAL A 154 1.22 1.86 -3.54
CA VAL A 154 0.97 0.46 -3.18
C VAL A 154 1.54 0.25 -1.78
N LEU A 155 0.68 -0.03 -0.83
CA LEU A 155 1.00 -0.21 0.59
C LEU A 155 0.90 -1.71 0.90
N ASP A 156 2.02 -2.44 0.88
CA ASP A 156 2.04 -3.90 1.10
C ASP A 156 2.26 -4.17 2.59
N GLU A 157 1.19 -4.50 3.29
CA GLU A 157 1.14 -4.75 4.74
C GLU A 157 1.86 -3.68 5.59
N PRO A 158 1.56 -2.39 5.41
CA PRO A 158 2.36 -1.30 5.96
C PRO A 158 2.35 -1.21 7.50
N LEU A 159 1.50 -1.97 8.16
CA LEU A 159 1.29 -1.92 9.61
C LEU A 159 1.66 -3.21 10.35
N SER A 160 1.88 -4.33 9.62
CA SER A 160 1.97 -5.68 10.20
C SER A 160 3.13 -5.89 11.20
N ALA A 161 4.21 -5.10 11.09
CA ALA A 161 5.39 -5.20 11.96
C ALA A 161 5.35 -4.23 13.16
N LEU A 162 4.23 -3.55 13.41
CA LEU A 162 4.07 -2.52 14.42
C LEU A 162 3.13 -2.96 15.54
N ASP A 163 3.31 -2.44 16.74
CA ASP A 163 2.36 -2.60 17.85
C ASP A 163 1.07 -1.79 17.62
N ALA A 164 -0.03 -2.17 18.25
CA ALA A 164 -1.35 -1.61 18.01
C ALA A 164 -1.44 -0.07 18.17
N PRO A 165 -0.83 0.57 19.20
CA PRO A 165 -0.83 2.03 19.29
C PRO A 165 -0.11 2.72 18.13
N VAL A 166 1.01 2.15 17.68
CA VAL A 166 1.78 2.70 16.54
C VAL A 166 1.08 2.43 15.22
N GLN A 167 0.42 1.27 15.07
CA GLN A 167 -0.44 1.00 13.90
C GLN A 167 -1.51 2.08 13.73
N ALA A 168 -2.23 2.42 14.79
CA ALA A 168 -3.27 3.46 14.77
C ALA A 168 -2.70 4.82 14.33
N GLN A 169 -1.54 5.20 14.85
CA GLN A 169 -0.89 6.46 14.47
C GLN A 169 -0.43 6.51 13.00
N VAL A 170 0.08 5.38 12.47
CA VAL A 170 0.51 5.31 11.07
C VAL A 170 -0.71 5.24 10.14
N LEU A 171 -1.79 4.59 10.56
CA LEU A 171 -3.04 4.56 9.80
C LEU A 171 -3.66 5.97 9.69
N ASP A 172 -3.73 6.72 10.80
CA ASP A 172 -4.20 8.11 10.79
C ASP A 172 -3.32 8.99 9.88
N LEU A 173 -1.99 8.82 9.95
CA LEU A 173 -1.07 9.49 9.03
C LEU A 173 -1.40 9.18 7.57
N LEU A 174 -1.61 7.91 7.20
CA LEU A 174 -1.92 7.51 5.82
C LEU A 174 -3.25 8.10 5.36
N GLN A 175 -4.30 8.10 6.21
CA GLN A 175 -5.58 8.71 5.89
C GLN A 175 -5.47 10.23 5.69
N ARG A 176 -4.69 10.91 6.54
CA ARG A 176 -4.43 12.34 6.41
C ARG A 176 -3.70 12.66 5.11
N LEU A 177 -2.61 11.94 4.80
CA LEU A 177 -1.83 12.12 3.57
C LEU A 177 -2.68 11.86 2.32
N GLN A 178 -3.54 10.85 2.34
CA GLN A 178 -4.45 10.54 1.25
C GLN A 178 -5.38 11.72 0.95
N ARG A 179 -6.02 12.30 1.99
CA ARG A 179 -6.92 13.44 1.83
C ARG A 179 -6.20 14.72 1.40
N GLU A 180 -5.06 15.04 2.03
CA GLU A 180 -4.31 16.27 1.78
C GLU A 180 -3.67 16.30 0.39
N LEU A 181 -3.20 15.15 -0.10
CA LEU A 181 -2.45 15.03 -1.36
C LEU A 181 -3.29 14.44 -2.51
N GLY A 182 -4.52 14.01 -2.25
CA GLY A 182 -5.37 13.34 -3.25
C GLY A 182 -4.77 12.04 -3.77
N LEU A 183 -4.05 11.30 -2.91
CA LEU A 183 -3.36 10.07 -3.29
C LEU A 183 -4.35 8.94 -3.54
N THR A 184 -4.03 8.09 -4.50
CA THR A 184 -4.70 6.80 -4.70
C THR A 184 -3.93 5.73 -3.94
N TYR A 185 -4.61 4.84 -3.23
CA TYR A 185 -3.97 3.72 -2.52
C TYR A 185 -4.46 2.36 -3.02
N LEU A 186 -3.52 1.45 -3.20
CA LEU A 186 -3.78 0.02 -3.11
C LEU A 186 -3.25 -0.44 -1.76
N PHE A 187 -4.16 -0.65 -0.80
CA PHE A 187 -3.84 -0.99 0.58
C PHE A 187 -3.97 -2.51 0.78
N ILE A 188 -2.84 -3.18 0.89
CA ILE A 188 -2.78 -4.64 1.07
C ILE A 188 -2.64 -4.95 2.55
N SER A 189 -3.52 -5.77 3.09
CA SER A 189 -3.45 -6.23 4.48
C SER A 189 -4.16 -7.57 4.65
N HIS A 190 -3.81 -8.29 5.70
CA HIS A 190 -4.58 -9.42 6.20
C HIS A 190 -5.52 -9.01 7.36
N ASP A 191 -5.38 -7.78 7.87
CA ASP A 191 -6.25 -7.24 8.92
C ASP A 191 -7.45 -6.50 8.30
N LEU A 192 -8.59 -7.17 8.32
CA LEU A 192 -9.85 -6.65 7.80
C LEU A 192 -10.37 -5.43 8.55
N ALA A 193 -10.14 -5.32 9.87
CA ALA A 193 -10.59 -4.18 10.65
C ALA A 193 -9.88 -2.90 10.21
N THR A 194 -8.56 -2.98 10.00
CA THR A 194 -7.77 -1.88 9.44
C THR A 194 -8.25 -1.50 8.05
N VAL A 195 -8.46 -2.49 7.17
CA VAL A 195 -8.89 -2.22 5.78
C VAL A 195 -10.27 -1.59 5.75
N ARG A 196 -11.23 -2.06 6.56
CA ARG A 196 -12.55 -1.44 6.69
C ARG A 196 -12.48 0.04 7.07
N GLY A 197 -11.52 0.39 7.94
CA GLY A 197 -11.35 1.76 8.44
C GLY A 197 -10.74 2.74 7.43
N ILE A 198 -10.13 2.26 6.34
CA ILE A 198 -9.41 3.14 5.40
C ILE A 198 -9.91 3.03 3.94
N SER A 199 -10.47 1.89 3.51
CA SER A 199 -10.75 1.64 2.09
C SER A 199 -12.19 1.97 1.69
N ASP A 200 -12.32 2.54 0.48
CA ASP A 200 -13.61 2.79 -0.19
C ASP A 200 -14.13 1.51 -0.86
N GLN A 201 -13.22 0.74 -1.47
CA GLN A 201 -13.50 -0.52 -2.15
C GLN A 201 -12.70 -1.64 -1.51
N LEU A 202 -13.24 -2.84 -1.53
CA LEU A 202 -12.61 -4.04 -1.03
C LEU A 202 -12.49 -5.10 -2.14
N LEU A 203 -11.31 -5.67 -2.25
CA LEU A 203 -10.99 -6.83 -3.08
C LEU A 203 -10.58 -7.98 -2.15
N VAL A 204 -11.24 -9.11 -2.24
CA VAL A 204 -10.91 -10.31 -1.46
C VAL A 204 -10.26 -11.34 -2.36
N MET A 205 -9.03 -11.72 -2.03
CA MET A 205 -8.21 -12.63 -2.84
C MET A 205 -7.99 -13.96 -2.13
N SER A 206 -8.25 -15.05 -2.84
CA SER A 206 -7.99 -16.40 -2.37
C SER A 206 -7.41 -17.24 -3.51
N GLN A 207 -6.35 -18.00 -3.23
CA GLN A 207 -5.71 -18.92 -4.19
C GLN A 207 -5.46 -18.32 -5.58
N GLY A 208 -4.95 -17.07 -5.61
CA GLY A 208 -4.63 -16.37 -6.84
C GLY A 208 -5.81 -15.68 -7.53
N ARG A 209 -7.03 -15.78 -7.03
CA ARG A 209 -8.25 -15.25 -7.65
C ARG A 209 -8.94 -14.21 -6.78
N LEU A 210 -9.63 -13.26 -7.39
CA LEU A 210 -10.61 -12.44 -6.69
C LEU A 210 -11.89 -13.28 -6.48
N VAL A 211 -12.26 -13.45 -5.20
CA VAL A 211 -13.46 -14.22 -4.81
C VAL A 211 -14.60 -13.32 -4.38
N ASP A 212 -14.29 -12.05 -4.11
CA ASP A 212 -15.28 -11.01 -3.78
C ASP A 212 -14.71 -9.63 -4.11
N GLN A 213 -15.57 -8.67 -4.50
CA GLN A 213 -15.19 -7.28 -4.72
C GLN A 213 -16.41 -6.36 -4.72
N GLY A 214 -16.21 -5.13 -4.20
CA GLY A 214 -17.27 -4.12 -4.16
C GLY A 214 -16.95 -2.98 -3.19
N ALA A 215 -17.93 -2.12 -2.94
CA ALA A 215 -17.82 -1.13 -1.89
C ALA A 215 -17.52 -1.81 -0.54
N THR A 216 -16.62 -1.25 0.25
CA THR A 216 -16.14 -1.89 1.48
C THR A 216 -17.30 -2.31 2.38
N GLU A 217 -18.23 -1.39 2.69
CA GLU A 217 -19.37 -1.68 3.57
C GLU A 217 -20.35 -2.69 2.96
N GLU A 218 -20.45 -2.75 1.63
CA GLU A 218 -21.30 -3.74 0.95
C GLU A 218 -20.73 -5.15 1.10
N VAL A 219 -19.41 -5.36 0.85
CA VAL A 219 -18.75 -6.65 1.02
C VAL A 219 -18.78 -7.10 2.48
N PHE A 220 -18.60 -6.18 3.43
CA PHE A 220 -18.71 -6.48 4.87
C PHE A 220 -20.14 -6.84 5.30
N GLY A 221 -21.15 -6.16 4.74
CA GLY A 221 -22.56 -6.40 5.08
C GLY A 221 -23.18 -7.61 4.36
N ARG A 222 -22.72 -7.89 3.14
CA ARG A 222 -23.28 -8.97 2.28
C ARG A 222 -22.15 -9.67 1.51
N PRO A 223 -21.32 -10.48 2.19
CA PRO A 223 -20.22 -11.18 1.54
C PRO A 223 -20.74 -12.11 0.44
N GLY A 224 -20.20 -11.95 -0.78
CA GLY A 224 -20.60 -12.68 -1.98
C GLY A 224 -20.04 -14.10 -2.01
N SER A 225 -18.94 -14.37 -1.31
CA SER A 225 -18.30 -15.69 -1.28
C SER A 225 -18.31 -16.33 0.11
N GLU A 226 -18.33 -17.65 0.16
CA GLU A 226 -18.18 -18.42 1.41
C GLU A 226 -16.83 -18.14 2.09
N TYR A 227 -15.77 -17.95 1.29
CA TYR A 227 -14.45 -17.60 1.80
C TYR A 227 -14.47 -16.25 2.50
N THR A 228 -15.08 -15.22 1.89
CA THR A 228 -15.22 -13.89 2.50
C THR A 228 -15.99 -13.98 3.82
N ARG A 229 -17.06 -14.77 3.86
CA ARG A 229 -17.87 -14.95 5.07
C ARG A 229 -17.03 -15.52 6.21
N ARG A 230 -16.28 -16.60 5.96
CA ARG A 230 -15.36 -17.19 6.97
C ARG A 230 -14.29 -16.21 7.42
N LEU A 231 -13.70 -15.47 6.48
CA LEU A 231 -12.67 -14.48 6.79
C LEU A 231 -13.21 -13.37 7.71
N LEU A 232 -14.49 -12.99 7.55
CA LEU A 232 -15.17 -12.03 8.41
C LEU A 232 -15.55 -12.63 9.78
N GLU A 233 -15.92 -13.91 9.84
CA GLU A 233 -16.21 -14.63 11.08
C GLU A 233 -14.98 -14.76 11.98
N ASP A 234 -13.80 -14.94 11.39
CA ASP A 234 -12.51 -15.05 12.09
C ASP A 234 -11.98 -13.71 12.64
N MET A 235 -12.69 -12.59 12.38
CA MET A 235 -12.27 -11.28 12.91
C MET A 235 -12.35 -11.24 14.45
N PRO A 236 -11.24 -10.91 15.16
CA PRO A 236 -11.27 -10.78 16.60
C PRO A 236 -12.28 -9.72 17.06
N GLY A 237 -13.22 -10.12 17.93
CA GLY A 237 -14.13 -9.20 18.63
C GLY A 237 -15.45 -8.87 17.95
N ARG A 238 -15.84 -9.54 16.84
CA ARG A 238 -17.17 -9.39 16.24
C ARG A 238 -17.72 -10.71 15.74
N SER A 239 -18.85 -11.14 16.31
CA SER A 239 -19.65 -12.19 15.68
C SER A 239 -20.35 -11.62 14.42
N VAL A 240 -20.53 -12.43 13.38
CA VAL A 240 -21.25 -12.05 12.14
C VAL A 240 -22.62 -11.41 12.41
N PRO A 241 -23.40 -11.82 13.42
CA PRO A 241 -24.64 -11.16 13.78
C PRO A 241 -24.49 -9.68 14.17
N GLU A 242 -23.40 -9.28 14.81
CA GLU A 242 -23.16 -7.88 15.19
C GLU A 242 -22.77 -7.00 13.99
N ILE A 243 -22.02 -7.55 13.04
CA ILE A 243 -21.67 -6.87 11.79
C ILE A 243 -22.94 -6.63 10.96
N LEU A 244 -23.79 -7.65 10.83
CA LEU A 244 -25.06 -7.56 10.08
C LEU A 244 -26.08 -6.64 10.78
N ALA A 245 -26.14 -6.63 12.11
CA ALA A 245 -27.02 -5.74 12.87
C ALA A 245 -26.62 -4.26 12.72
N GLN A 246 -25.34 -3.94 12.69
CA GLN A 246 -24.86 -2.57 12.48
C GLN A 246 -25.11 -2.07 11.05
N ALA A 247 -25.06 -2.92 10.03
CA ALA A 247 -25.40 -2.58 8.65
C ALA A 247 -26.91 -2.25 8.52
N GLN A 248 -27.79 -2.96 9.24
CA GLN A 248 -29.23 -2.67 9.27
C GLN A 248 -29.59 -1.38 10.00
N VAL A 249 -28.82 -0.99 11.03
CA VAL A 249 -29.04 0.27 11.78
C VAL A 249 -28.52 1.48 10.98
N ALA A 250 -27.54 1.30 10.10
CA ALA A 250 -27.00 2.36 9.25
C ALA A 250 -27.89 2.73 8.04
N GLY A 251 -29.05 2.09 7.87
CA GLY A 251 -30.06 2.50 6.87
C GLY A 251 -29.69 2.22 5.42
N LEU A 252 -28.94 1.14 5.15
CA LEU A 252 -28.66 0.60 3.82
C LEU A 252 -29.54 -0.61 3.53
#